data_9abeb2a1a0cc6cb3f6c2a19940f67bec
#
_entry.id   9abeb2a1a0cc6cb3f6c2a19940f67bec
#
_cell.length_a   1.000
_cell.length_b   1.000
_cell.length_c   1.000
_cell.angle_alpha   90.00
_cell.angle_beta   90.00
_cell.angle_gamma   90.00
#
_symmetry.space_group_name_H-M   'P 1'
#
loop_
_entity.id
_entity.type
_entity.pdbx_description
1 polymer ?
#
loop_
_entity_poly.entity_id
_entity_poly.type
_entity_poly.pdbx_seq_one_letter_code
_entity_poly.pdbx_strand_id
1 'polypeptide(L)'
;GIAAYKQARKLKPNIGEISFSLSNLKTFRFSDLEIEDMKRRLNNPNLDQPSKVAFSFSLGKAYEDMKKYDEAFEFYLRGNEIHRSLVTYDPVQTEVSNEKLKEVFSKDFFDKLDPSKVGNSDPSPIFIVGMPRSGSTLLEQILASHSQVDGTRELPDLGIVSQMLNNRERGTLYPGGIRKMKPSEIFELGKTYLDRAERHRDGAPFFTDKMPNNFAHIGLIATILPNAKIIAVSYTHLRAHE
;
A
#
# COMPACT_ATOMS: atom_id res chain seq x y z
N GLY A 1 21.76 8.48 -3.40
CA GLY A 1 21.13 7.98 -2.19
C GLY A 1 21.64 8.62 -0.89
N ILE A 2 22.59 7.97 -0.17
CA ILE A 2 23.03 8.39 1.18
C ILE A 2 23.53 9.84 1.23
N ALA A 3 24.35 10.27 0.27
CA ALA A 3 24.88 11.63 0.23
C ALA A 3 23.78 12.69 0.15
N ALA A 4 22.72 12.45 -0.64
CA ALA A 4 21.58 13.35 -0.77
C ALA A 4 20.80 13.47 0.57
N TYR A 5 20.55 12.35 1.27
CA TYR A 5 19.91 12.38 2.59
C TYR A 5 20.79 13.08 3.64
N LYS A 6 22.10 12.87 3.64
CA LYS A 6 23.01 13.60 4.52
C LYS A 6 22.98 15.10 4.27
N GLN A 7 22.93 15.53 3.01
CA GLN A 7 22.79 16.94 2.67
C GLN A 7 21.44 17.52 3.07
N ALA A 8 20.35 16.78 2.83
CA ALA A 8 19.01 17.19 3.27
C ALA A 8 18.92 17.35 4.79
N ARG A 9 19.56 16.46 5.57
CA ARG A 9 19.61 16.54 7.03
C ARG A 9 20.38 17.76 7.52
N LYS A 10 21.44 18.17 6.81
CA LYS A 10 22.14 19.43 7.12
C LYS A 10 21.28 20.66 6.90
N LEU A 11 20.50 20.67 5.80
CA LEU A 11 19.65 21.80 5.45
C LEU A 11 18.37 21.88 6.30
N LYS A 12 17.79 20.75 6.65
CA LYS A 12 16.54 20.65 7.43
C LYS A 12 16.66 19.63 8.56
N PRO A 13 17.44 19.97 9.59
CA PRO A 13 17.84 19.00 10.61
C PRO A 13 16.71 18.56 11.56
N ASN A 14 15.59 19.26 11.61
CA ASN A 14 14.44 18.93 12.45
C ASN A 14 13.40 18.05 11.74
N ILE A 15 13.58 17.73 10.45
CA ILE A 15 12.72 16.80 9.74
C ILE A 15 13.18 15.38 10.04
N GLY A 16 12.48 14.69 10.93
CA GLY A 16 12.81 13.33 11.36
C GLY A 16 12.77 12.30 10.24
N GLU A 17 11.87 12.47 9.26
CA GLU A 17 11.69 11.58 8.11
C GLU A 17 13.00 11.36 7.31
N ILE A 18 13.87 12.36 7.26
CA ILE A 18 15.16 12.23 6.58
C ILE A 18 16.06 11.20 7.30
N SER A 19 16.07 11.23 8.64
CA SER A 19 16.83 10.25 9.44
C SER A 19 16.17 8.87 9.36
N PHE A 20 14.84 8.79 9.35
CA PHE A 20 14.11 7.55 9.19
C PHE A 20 14.38 6.90 7.82
N SER A 21 14.41 7.68 6.75
CA SER A 21 14.79 7.20 5.42
C SER A 21 16.22 6.65 5.39
N LEU A 22 17.16 7.28 6.09
CA LEU A 22 18.53 6.76 6.24
C LEU A 22 18.57 5.45 7.04
N SER A 23 17.80 5.33 8.12
CA SER A 23 17.76 4.13 8.96
C SER A 23 17.25 2.90 8.21
N ASN A 24 16.37 3.09 7.21
CA ASN A 24 15.83 2.03 6.38
C ASN A 24 16.81 1.51 5.31
N LEU A 25 17.95 2.17 5.13
CA LEU A 25 18.98 1.69 4.19
C LEU A 25 19.82 0.61 4.85
N LYS A 26 19.83 -0.60 4.28
CA LYS A 26 20.53 -1.77 4.83
C LYS A 26 22.03 -1.55 5.08
N THR A 27 22.65 -0.68 4.31
CA THR A 27 24.10 -0.40 4.32
C THR A 27 24.49 0.81 5.14
N PHE A 28 23.51 1.56 5.69
CA PHE A 28 23.78 2.76 6.46
C PHE A 28 23.80 2.45 7.96
N ARG A 29 24.71 3.08 8.68
CA ARG A 29 24.78 3.05 10.14
C ARG A 29 25.03 4.47 10.64
N PHE A 30 24.34 4.85 11.72
CA PHE A 30 24.53 6.13 12.36
C PHE A 30 25.82 6.11 13.20
N SER A 31 26.57 7.22 13.15
CA SER A 31 27.66 7.47 14.09
C SER A 31 27.13 7.93 15.45
N ASP A 32 27.96 7.84 16.51
CA ASP A 32 27.59 8.29 17.85
C ASP A 32 27.18 9.78 17.87
N LEU A 33 27.86 10.64 17.10
CA LEU A 33 27.49 12.05 16.97
C LEU A 33 26.11 12.25 16.35
N GLU A 34 25.75 11.41 15.38
CA GLU A 34 24.43 11.47 14.73
C GLU A 34 23.33 10.97 15.68
N ILE A 35 23.62 9.97 16.50
CA ILE A 35 22.71 9.46 17.53
C ILE A 35 22.46 10.53 18.59
N GLU A 36 23.51 11.16 19.11
CA GLU A 36 23.36 12.23 20.11
C GLU A 36 22.63 13.47 19.54
N ASP A 37 22.85 13.82 18.27
CA ASP A 37 22.11 14.88 17.61
C ASP A 37 20.60 14.54 17.51
N MET A 38 20.24 13.31 17.14
CA MET A 38 18.85 12.87 17.10
C MET A 38 18.18 12.88 18.48
N LYS A 39 18.89 12.43 19.54
CA LYS A 39 18.39 12.51 20.92
C LYS A 39 18.10 13.93 21.36
N ARG A 40 19.06 14.84 21.10
CA ARG A 40 18.88 16.26 21.44
C ARG A 40 17.66 16.85 20.75
N ARG A 41 17.43 16.53 19.48
CA ARG A 41 16.26 17.00 18.72
C ARG A 41 14.97 16.39 19.24
N LEU A 42 14.96 15.10 19.54
CA LEU A 42 13.80 14.40 20.08
C LEU A 42 13.34 15.00 21.43
N ASN A 43 14.26 15.59 22.19
CA ASN A 43 13.96 16.27 23.45
C ASN A 43 13.53 17.74 23.27
N ASN A 44 13.49 18.26 22.03
CA ASN A 44 12.99 19.60 21.78
C ASN A 44 11.45 19.61 21.92
N PRO A 45 10.87 20.40 22.83
CA PRO A 45 9.42 20.45 23.02
C PRO A 45 8.67 20.96 21.77
N ASN A 46 9.32 21.79 20.97
CA ASN A 46 8.74 22.38 19.76
C ASN A 46 8.85 21.48 18.51
N LEU A 47 9.41 20.27 18.65
CA LEU A 47 9.47 19.33 17.54
C LEU A 47 8.07 18.81 17.23
N ASP A 48 7.70 18.76 15.93
CA ASP A 48 6.43 18.21 15.50
C ASP A 48 6.32 16.71 15.78
N GLN A 49 5.10 16.22 15.95
CA GLN A 49 4.87 14.83 16.34
C GLN A 49 5.34 13.83 15.27
N PRO A 50 5.13 14.03 13.96
CA PRO A 50 5.68 13.14 12.94
C PRO A 50 7.20 13.01 13.02
N SER A 51 7.91 14.13 13.23
CA SER A 51 9.37 14.11 13.41
C SER A 51 9.79 13.40 14.70
N LYS A 52 9.01 13.52 15.79
CA LYS A 52 9.27 12.75 17.02
C LYS A 52 9.15 11.25 16.79
N VAL A 53 8.12 10.81 16.07
CA VAL A 53 7.94 9.40 15.66
C VAL A 53 9.14 8.93 14.84
N ALA A 54 9.51 9.67 13.80
CA ALA A 54 10.58 9.31 12.89
C ALA A 54 11.96 9.26 13.57
N PHE A 55 12.29 10.21 14.45
CA PHE A 55 13.53 10.15 15.23
C PHE A 55 13.53 8.99 16.23
N SER A 56 12.41 8.69 16.86
CA SER A 56 12.29 7.55 17.78
C SER A 56 12.59 6.25 17.05
N PHE A 57 11.98 5.99 15.89
CA PHE A 57 12.28 4.80 15.10
C PHE A 57 13.71 4.78 14.57
N SER A 58 14.27 5.93 14.17
CA SER A 58 15.66 6.03 13.74
C SER A 58 16.64 5.67 14.85
N LEU A 59 16.37 6.13 16.08
CA LEU A 59 17.17 5.80 17.26
C LEU A 59 17.00 4.31 17.63
N GLY A 60 15.77 3.79 17.60
CA GLY A 60 15.53 2.38 17.81
C GLY A 60 16.37 1.52 16.86
N LYS A 61 16.38 1.85 15.56
CA LYS A 61 17.20 1.15 14.57
C LYS A 61 18.72 1.33 14.80
N ALA A 62 19.16 2.52 15.20
CA ALA A 62 20.57 2.76 15.51
C ALA A 62 21.06 1.89 16.67
N TYR A 63 20.28 1.79 17.75
CA TYR A 63 20.60 0.93 18.90
C TYR A 63 20.50 -0.56 18.59
N GLU A 64 19.52 -0.98 17.78
CA GLU A 64 19.43 -2.35 17.26
C GLU A 64 20.68 -2.75 16.47
N ASP A 65 21.17 -1.86 15.60
CA ASP A 65 22.40 -2.08 14.83
C ASP A 65 23.65 -2.21 15.72
N MET A 66 23.62 -1.57 16.91
CA MET A 66 24.64 -1.69 17.95
C MET A 66 24.43 -2.91 18.86
N LYS A 67 23.38 -3.71 18.64
CA LYS A 67 22.96 -4.85 19.49
C LYS A 67 22.57 -4.45 20.91
N LYS A 68 22.20 -3.20 21.12
CA LYS A 68 21.68 -2.67 22.38
C LYS A 68 20.14 -2.75 22.35
N TYR A 69 19.63 -3.96 22.56
CA TYR A 69 18.23 -4.27 22.28
C TYR A 69 17.24 -3.63 23.26
N ASP A 70 17.64 -3.44 24.51
CA ASP A 70 16.78 -2.81 25.52
C ASP A 70 16.55 -1.33 25.17
N GLU A 71 17.63 -0.60 24.90
CA GLU A 71 17.54 0.80 24.46
C GLU A 71 16.82 0.93 23.12
N ALA A 72 17.01 -0.01 22.18
CA ALA A 72 16.29 -0.04 20.92
C ALA A 72 14.79 -0.18 21.16
N PHE A 73 14.39 -1.09 22.05
CA PHE A 73 12.98 -1.32 22.38
C PHE A 73 12.33 -0.09 23.00
N GLU A 74 13.01 0.60 23.93
CA GLU A 74 12.50 1.84 24.53
C GLU A 74 12.19 2.91 23.47
N PHE A 75 13.07 3.09 22.49
CA PHE A 75 12.84 4.06 21.41
C PHE A 75 11.73 3.61 20.47
N TYR A 76 11.64 2.33 20.14
CA TYR A 76 10.53 1.79 19.35
C TYR A 76 9.20 1.94 20.08
N LEU A 77 9.16 1.66 21.38
CA LEU A 77 7.96 1.83 22.20
C LEU A 77 7.51 3.29 22.19
N ARG A 78 8.41 4.22 22.49
CA ARG A 78 8.15 5.66 22.45
C ARG A 78 7.60 6.11 21.09
N GLY A 79 8.22 5.66 20.00
CA GLY A 79 7.77 5.96 18.63
C GLY A 79 6.37 5.46 18.36
N ASN A 80 6.06 4.23 18.78
CA ASN A 80 4.73 3.64 18.63
C ASN A 80 3.66 4.33 19.48
N GLU A 81 3.96 4.70 20.73
CA GLU A 81 3.04 5.44 21.59
C GLU A 81 2.65 6.78 20.99
N ILE A 82 3.63 7.56 20.51
CA ILE A 82 3.37 8.82 19.84
C ILE A 82 2.55 8.58 18.57
N HIS A 83 2.96 7.64 17.73
CA HIS A 83 2.24 7.32 16.50
C HIS A 83 0.82 6.87 16.77
N ARG A 84 0.61 6.02 17.79
CA ARG A 84 -0.73 5.56 18.21
C ARG A 84 -1.65 6.71 18.60
N SER A 85 -1.11 7.77 19.24
CA SER A 85 -1.90 8.95 19.60
C SER A 85 -2.34 9.80 18.39
N LEU A 86 -1.64 9.64 17.24
CA LEU A 86 -1.94 10.38 16.00
C LEU A 86 -2.91 9.62 15.09
N VAL A 87 -3.09 8.32 15.32
CA VAL A 87 -3.90 7.44 14.46
C VAL A 87 -5.21 7.10 15.17
N THR A 88 -6.31 7.45 14.54
CA THR A 88 -7.63 6.98 14.95
C THR A 88 -7.91 5.67 14.22
N TYR A 89 -7.93 4.57 14.95
CA TYR A 89 -8.32 3.26 14.43
C TYR A 89 -9.54 2.75 15.18
N ASP A 90 -10.60 2.49 14.42
CA ASP A 90 -11.83 1.89 14.92
C ASP A 90 -12.08 0.57 14.17
N PRO A 91 -11.94 -0.59 14.84
CA PRO A 91 -12.18 -1.89 14.23
C PRO A 91 -13.62 -2.05 13.74
N VAL A 92 -14.59 -1.43 14.41
CA VAL A 92 -15.99 -1.49 14.00
C VAL A 92 -16.20 -0.82 12.65
N GLN A 93 -15.52 0.31 12.38
CA GLN A 93 -15.58 0.95 11.06
C GLN A 93 -14.99 0.07 9.94
N THR A 94 -13.95 -0.69 10.25
CA THR A 94 -13.35 -1.65 9.30
C THR A 94 -14.35 -2.77 9.00
N GLU A 95 -15.00 -3.33 10.02
CA GLU A 95 -16.01 -4.37 9.86
C GLU A 95 -17.23 -3.87 9.06
N VAL A 96 -17.77 -2.71 9.40
CA VAL A 96 -18.86 -2.06 8.67
C VAL A 96 -18.48 -1.83 7.20
N SER A 97 -17.25 -1.42 6.93
CA SER A 97 -16.78 -1.21 5.57
C SER A 97 -16.71 -2.52 4.78
N ASN A 98 -16.23 -3.59 5.42
CA ASN A 98 -16.18 -4.92 4.80
C ASN A 98 -17.58 -5.48 4.51
N GLU A 99 -18.54 -5.31 5.42
CA GLU A 99 -19.92 -5.74 5.19
C GLU A 99 -20.57 -4.96 4.03
N LYS A 100 -20.33 -3.66 3.93
CA LYS A 100 -20.77 -2.87 2.76
C LYS A 100 -20.18 -3.37 1.44
N LEU A 101 -18.91 -3.77 1.44
CA LEU A 101 -18.29 -4.36 0.24
C LEU A 101 -19.00 -5.66 -0.17
N LYS A 102 -19.26 -6.56 0.79
CA LYS A 102 -19.97 -7.82 0.55
C LYS A 102 -21.41 -7.59 0.07
N GLU A 103 -22.11 -6.64 0.69
CA GLU A 103 -23.47 -6.27 0.28
C GLU A 103 -23.51 -5.77 -1.15
N VAL A 104 -22.63 -4.82 -1.50
CA VAL A 104 -22.63 -4.20 -2.83
C VAL A 104 -22.20 -5.16 -3.91
N PHE A 105 -21.10 -5.90 -3.70
CA PHE A 105 -20.55 -6.86 -4.65
C PHE A 105 -21.08 -8.29 -4.37
N SER A 106 -22.40 -8.39 -4.19
CA SER A 106 -23.07 -9.68 -3.95
C SER A 106 -23.18 -10.52 -5.21
N LYS A 107 -23.49 -11.82 -5.03
CA LYS A 107 -23.79 -12.71 -6.16
C LYS A 107 -24.88 -12.13 -7.06
N ASP A 108 -25.98 -11.62 -6.49
CA ASP A 108 -27.07 -10.98 -7.23
C ASP A 108 -26.61 -9.77 -8.06
N PHE A 109 -25.63 -9.02 -7.59
CA PHE A 109 -25.04 -7.93 -8.36
C PHE A 109 -24.33 -8.47 -9.61
N PHE A 110 -23.48 -9.48 -9.46
CA PHE A 110 -22.73 -10.06 -10.57
C PHE A 110 -23.63 -10.86 -11.52
N ASP A 111 -24.64 -11.56 -11.03
CA ASP A 111 -25.59 -12.30 -11.89
C ASP A 111 -26.39 -11.37 -12.83
N LYS A 112 -26.53 -10.09 -12.47
CA LYS A 112 -27.21 -9.06 -13.28
C LYS A 112 -26.28 -8.33 -14.24
N LEU A 113 -24.96 -8.47 -14.07
CA LEU A 113 -23.99 -7.87 -14.97
C LEU A 113 -23.78 -8.78 -16.18
N ASP A 114 -23.82 -8.19 -17.37
CA ASP A 114 -23.35 -8.87 -18.59
C ASP A 114 -21.86 -8.49 -18.79
N PRO A 115 -20.92 -9.41 -18.51
CA PRO A 115 -19.49 -9.12 -18.60
C PRO A 115 -19.02 -8.72 -20.01
N SER A 116 -19.82 -9.06 -21.03
CA SER A 116 -19.52 -8.67 -22.41
C SER A 116 -19.86 -7.20 -22.72
N LYS A 117 -20.64 -6.56 -21.85
CA LYS A 117 -21.12 -5.17 -22.02
C LYS A 117 -20.68 -4.21 -20.94
N VAL A 118 -20.11 -4.71 -19.86
CA VAL A 118 -19.74 -3.90 -18.71
C VAL A 118 -18.25 -4.08 -18.40
N GLY A 119 -17.57 -2.97 -18.14
CA GLY A 119 -16.14 -2.95 -17.88
C GLY A 119 -15.27 -3.00 -19.14
N ASN A 120 -13.97 -2.87 -18.95
CA ASN A 120 -12.98 -2.97 -20.02
C ASN A 120 -12.51 -4.42 -20.12
N SER A 121 -12.58 -5.01 -21.30
CA SER A 121 -12.29 -6.43 -21.53
C SER A 121 -10.78 -6.76 -21.66
N ASP A 122 -9.89 -5.82 -21.38
CA ASP A 122 -8.44 -6.05 -21.43
C ASP A 122 -8.04 -7.15 -20.44
N PRO A 123 -7.40 -8.24 -20.88
CA PRO A 123 -7.02 -9.37 -20.04
C PRO A 123 -5.62 -9.21 -19.42
N SER A 124 -4.92 -8.11 -19.71
CA SER A 124 -3.50 -7.96 -19.38
C SER A 124 -3.21 -7.85 -17.88
N PRO A 125 -4.07 -7.32 -16.99
CA PRO A 125 -3.75 -7.19 -15.59
C PRO A 125 -3.80 -8.52 -14.83
N ILE A 126 -2.79 -8.75 -13.98
CA ILE A 126 -2.71 -9.85 -13.00
C ILE A 126 -2.61 -9.23 -11.61
N PHE A 127 -3.72 -9.19 -10.89
CA PHE A 127 -3.75 -8.68 -9.52
C PHE A 127 -3.29 -9.75 -8.54
N ILE A 128 -2.30 -9.41 -7.70
CA ILE A 128 -1.82 -10.27 -6.61
C ILE A 128 -2.24 -9.63 -5.30
N VAL A 129 -3.20 -10.25 -4.63
CA VAL A 129 -3.83 -9.75 -3.41
C VAL A 129 -3.60 -10.71 -2.24
N GLY A 130 -3.78 -10.24 -1.01
CA GLY A 130 -3.65 -11.07 0.19
C GLY A 130 -3.18 -10.27 1.40
N MET A 131 -2.79 -10.99 2.44
CA MET A 131 -2.23 -10.34 3.64
C MET A 131 -0.77 -9.94 3.40
N PRO A 132 -0.31 -8.83 3.99
CA PRO A 132 1.12 -8.52 4.05
C PRO A 132 1.92 -9.71 4.60
N ARG A 133 3.09 -9.96 4.03
CA ARG A 133 4.00 -11.07 4.42
C ARG A 133 3.51 -12.48 4.07
N SER A 134 2.47 -12.62 3.24
CA SER A 134 1.95 -13.93 2.78
C SER A 134 2.75 -14.58 1.64
N GLY A 135 3.84 -13.98 1.19
CA GLY A 135 4.62 -14.48 0.04
C GLY A 135 4.24 -13.85 -1.30
N SER A 136 3.38 -12.82 -1.31
CA SER A 136 2.94 -12.15 -2.53
C SER A 136 4.08 -11.61 -3.40
N THR A 137 5.16 -11.11 -2.79
CA THR A 137 6.35 -10.64 -3.52
C THR A 137 7.09 -11.78 -4.21
N LEU A 138 7.19 -12.96 -3.57
CA LEU A 138 7.82 -14.13 -4.20
C LEU A 138 7.02 -14.58 -5.42
N LEU A 139 5.69 -14.66 -5.28
CA LEU A 139 4.82 -15.01 -6.40
C LEU A 139 4.94 -14.00 -7.55
N GLU A 140 4.96 -12.71 -7.26
CA GLU A 140 5.19 -11.67 -8.27
C GLU A 140 6.50 -11.88 -9.01
N GLN A 141 7.61 -12.14 -8.30
CA GLN A 141 8.92 -12.37 -8.91
C GLN A 141 8.93 -13.64 -9.80
N ILE A 142 8.22 -14.68 -9.39
CA ILE A 142 8.06 -15.89 -10.21
C ILE A 142 7.33 -15.55 -11.53
N LEU A 143 6.22 -14.82 -11.46
CA LEU A 143 5.48 -14.41 -12.66
C LEU A 143 6.30 -13.45 -13.53
N ALA A 144 6.97 -12.48 -12.94
CA ALA A 144 7.80 -11.50 -13.64
C ALA A 144 9.07 -12.09 -14.25
N SER A 145 9.44 -13.32 -13.89
CA SER A 145 10.53 -14.04 -14.57
C SER A 145 10.14 -14.54 -15.96
N HIS A 146 8.85 -14.54 -16.30
CA HIS A 146 8.36 -14.94 -17.60
C HIS A 146 8.39 -13.77 -18.59
N SER A 147 8.87 -13.99 -19.81
CA SER A 147 9.05 -12.95 -20.85
C SER A 147 7.78 -12.26 -21.32
N GLN A 148 6.62 -12.78 -21.00
CA GLN A 148 5.32 -12.18 -21.34
C GLN A 148 4.68 -11.42 -20.18
N VAL A 149 5.37 -11.23 -19.07
CA VAL A 149 4.81 -10.61 -17.87
C VAL A 149 5.74 -9.51 -17.37
N ASP A 150 5.25 -8.27 -17.37
CA ASP A 150 5.93 -7.17 -16.70
C ASP A 150 5.70 -7.24 -15.19
N GLY A 151 6.78 -7.32 -14.41
CA GLY A 151 6.72 -7.14 -12.97
C GLY A 151 6.66 -5.65 -12.65
N THR A 152 5.55 -5.20 -12.04
CA THR A 152 5.47 -3.80 -11.64
C THR A 152 5.81 -3.61 -10.16
N ARG A 153 4.92 -3.07 -9.38
CA ARG A 153 5.08 -2.80 -7.95
C ARG A 153 3.73 -2.71 -7.25
N GLU A 154 3.71 -2.25 -6.03
CA GLU A 154 2.48 -1.89 -5.35
C GLU A 154 1.90 -0.60 -5.96
N LEU A 155 0.93 -0.77 -6.87
CA LEU A 155 0.33 0.36 -7.59
C LEU A 155 -0.78 0.99 -6.76
N PRO A 156 -0.76 2.32 -6.54
CA PRO A 156 -1.84 3.02 -5.85
C PRO A 156 -3.06 3.24 -6.73
N ASP A 157 -2.97 2.89 -8.01
CA ASP A 157 -3.87 3.34 -9.06
C ASP A 157 -5.30 2.79 -8.91
N LEU A 158 -5.46 1.55 -8.42
CA LEU A 158 -6.78 1.00 -8.14
C LEU A 158 -7.47 1.73 -6.98
N GLY A 159 -6.72 2.09 -5.94
CA GLY A 159 -7.22 2.91 -4.83
C GLY A 159 -7.67 4.30 -5.30
N ILE A 160 -6.94 4.90 -6.23
CA ILE A 160 -7.33 6.20 -6.83
C ILE A 160 -8.62 6.04 -7.64
N VAL A 161 -8.74 4.99 -8.45
CA VAL A 161 -9.96 4.70 -9.22
C VAL A 161 -11.15 4.46 -8.29
N SER A 162 -10.97 3.75 -7.18
CA SER A 162 -12.04 3.55 -6.20
C SER A 162 -12.53 4.86 -5.58
N GLN A 163 -11.64 5.83 -5.38
CA GLN A 163 -12.03 7.16 -4.88
C GLN A 163 -12.83 8.00 -5.89
N MET A 164 -12.67 7.76 -7.19
CA MET A 164 -13.46 8.43 -8.23
C MET A 164 -14.95 8.08 -8.16
N LEU A 165 -15.29 6.96 -7.50
CA LEU A 165 -16.68 6.58 -7.22
C LEU A 165 -17.33 7.46 -6.14
N ASN A 166 -16.54 8.21 -5.37
CA ASN A 166 -17.04 9.14 -4.37
C ASN A 166 -17.46 10.45 -5.06
N ASN A 167 -18.72 10.56 -5.40
CA ASN A 167 -19.27 11.77 -6.00
C ASN A 167 -20.24 12.46 -5.03
N ARG A 168 -19.81 13.60 -4.48
CA ARG A 168 -20.59 14.37 -3.51
C ARG A 168 -21.88 14.95 -4.11
N GLU A 169 -21.84 15.35 -5.37
CA GLU A 169 -23.00 15.92 -6.07
C GLU A 169 -24.08 14.87 -6.32
N ARG A 170 -23.67 13.62 -6.62
CA ARG A 170 -24.59 12.48 -6.80
C ARG A 170 -24.95 11.79 -5.48
N GLY A 171 -24.36 12.20 -4.35
CA GLY A 171 -24.56 11.55 -3.05
C GLY A 171 -24.10 10.09 -3.04
N THR A 172 -23.09 9.73 -3.85
CA THR A 172 -22.60 8.36 -3.96
C THR A 172 -21.24 8.23 -3.27
N LEU A 173 -21.07 7.14 -2.52
CA LEU A 173 -19.81 6.77 -1.90
C LEU A 173 -19.45 5.35 -2.30
N TYR A 174 -18.14 5.10 -2.44
CA TYR A 174 -17.63 3.74 -2.62
C TYR A 174 -17.97 2.87 -1.40
N PRO A 175 -18.39 1.61 -1.57
CA PRO A 175 -18.58 0.89 -2.85
C PRO A 175 -19.95 1.14 -3.53
N GLY A 176 -20.93 1.69 -2.84
CA GLY A 176 -22.33 1.79 -3.31
C GLY A 176 -22.53 2.56 -4.60
N GLY A 177 -21.62 3.49 -4.92
CA GLY A 177 -21.66 4.29 -6.13
C GLY A 177 -21.68 3.48 -7.42
N ILE A 178 -21.02 2.32 -7.43
CA ILE A 178 -20.93 1.44 -8.62
C ILE A 178 -22.29 1.00 -9.16
N ARG A 179 -23.27 0.75 -8.27
CA ARG A 179 -24.62 0.31 -8.63
C ARG A 179 -25.43 1.33 -9.42
N LYS A 180 -25.04 2.60 -9.38
CA LYS A 180 -25.71 3.72 -10.04
C LYS A 180 -25.04 4.14 -11.34
N MET A 181 -23.94 3.49 -11.70
CA MET A 181 -23.16 3.83 -12.89
C MET A 181 -23.72 3.17 -14.14
N LYS A 182 -23.60 3.86 -15.27
CA LYS A 182 -23.88 3.32 -16.59
C LYS A 182 -22.73 2.41 -17.04
N PRO A 183 -22.98 1.43 -17.93
CA PRO A 183 -21.93 0.57 -18.48
C PRO A 183 -20.74 1.35 -19.06
N SER A 184 -20.99 2.47 -19.75
CA SER A 184 -19.92 3.33 -20.28
C SER A 184 -19.06 3.98 -19.19
N GLU A 185 -19.65 4.38 -18.06
CA GLU A 185 -18.91 4.96 -16.94
C GLU A 185 -18.03 3.90 -16.26
N ILE A 186 -18.52 2.66 -16.16
CA ILE A 186 -17.77 1.51 -15.63
C ILE A 186 -16.58 1.17 -16.55
N PHE A 187 -16.82 1.18 -17.89
CA PHE A 187 -15.77 0.99 -18.87
C PHE A 187 -14.65 2.04 -18.72
N GLU A 188 -15.02 3.32 -18.57
CA GLU A 188 -14.05 4.41 -18.40
C GLU A 188 -13.24 4.28 -17.10
N LEU A 189 -13.78 3.71 -16.03
CA LEU A 189 -13.01 3.40 -14.83
C LEU A 189 -11.93 2.35 -15.11
N GLY A 190 -12.29 1.27 -15.82
CA GLY A 190 -11.35 0.23 -16.23
C GLY A 190 -10.24 0.80 -17.13
N LYS A 191 -10.65 1.60 -18.13
CA LYS A 191 -9.71 2.32 -19.01
C LYS A 191 -8.79 3.25 -18.22
N THR A 192 -9.32 4.02 -17.29
CA THR A 192 -8.53 4.94 -16.44
C THR A 192 -7.48 4.16 -15.64
N TYR A 193 -7.83 3.00 -15.08
CA TYR A 193 -6.85 2.16 -14.40
C TYR A 193 -5.73 1.70 -15.34
N LEU A 194 -6.07 1.20 -16.53
CA LEU A 194 -5.09 0.74 -17.52
C LEU A 194 -4.16 1.86 -17.99
N ASP A 195 -4.71 3.04 -18.34
CA ASP A 195 -3.94 4.21 -18.76
C ASP A 195 -2.95 4.66 -17.65
N ARG A 196 -3.34 4.53 -16.39
CA ARG A 196 -2.49 4.86 -15.25
C ARG A 196 -1.41 3.81 -15.00
N ALA A 197 -1.73 2.54 -15.17
CA ALA A 197 -0.79 1.43 -15.00
C ALA A 197 0.27 1.38 -16.12
N GLU A 198 -0.06 1.87 -17.32
CA GLU A 198 0.82 1.80 -18.50
C GLU A 198 2.22 2.37 -18.26
N ARG A 199 2.33 3.45 -17.48
CA ARG A 199 3.64 4.07 -17.13
C ARG A 199 4.58 3.15 -16.32
N HIS A 200 4.10 2.01 -15.86
CA HIS A 200 4.84 1.03 -15.04
C HIS A 200 5.14 -0.25 -15.80
N ARG A 201 4.78 -0.33 -17.08
CA ARG A 201 4.95 -1.47 -17.94
C ARG A 201 6.13 -1.27 -18.88
N ASP A 202 6.75 -2.37 -19.27
CA ASP A 202 7.85 -2.40 -20.25
C ASP A 202 7.40 -2.98 -21.61
N GLY A 203 6.10 -3.24 -21.79
CA GLY A 203 5.47 -3.62 -23.06
C GLY A 203 5.16 -5.12 -23.21
N ALA A 204 5.28 -5.92 -22.15
CA ALA A 204 4.84 -7.32 -22.19
C ALA A 204 3.30 -7.43 -22.32
N PRO A 205 2.75 -8.57 -22.86
CA PRO A 205 1.31 -8.77 -22.98
C PRO A 205 0.55 -8.70 -21.67
N PHE A 206 1.16 -9.11 -20.55
CA PHE A 206 0.59 -9.10 -19.21
C PHE A 206 1.44 -8.28 -18.25
N PHE A 207 0.84 -7.80 -17.17
CA PHE A 207 1.57 -7.14 -16.09
C PHE A 207 0.97 -7.50 -14.73
N THR A 208 1.81 -7.50 -13.69
CA THR A 208 1.35 -7.70 -12.32
C THR A 208 0.97 -6.37 -11.65
N ASP A 209 -0.06 -6.33 -10.84
CA ASP A 209 -0.30 -5.32 -9.81
C ASP A 209 -0.30 -6.04 -8.46
N LYS A 210 0.84 -6.00 -7.78
CA LYS A 210 1.00 -6.65 -6.49
C LYS A 210 0.81 -5.64 -5.37
N MET A 211 -0.45 -5.29 -5.11
CA MET A 211 -0.87 -4.52 -3.95
C MET A 211 -1.71 -5.42 -3.04
N PRO A 212 -1.15 -5.94 -1.94
CA PRO A 212 -1.86 -6.87 -1.06
C PRO A 212 -3.23 -6.34 -0.63
N ASN A 213 -3.34 -5.06 -0.30
CA ASN A 213 -4.58 -4.43 0.16
C ASN A 213 -5.67 -4.31 -0.93
N ASN A 214 -5.37 -4.59 -2.19
CA ASN A 214 -6.37 -4.65 -3.26
C ASN A 214 -7.39 -5.78 -3.04
N PHE A 215 -7.22 -6.65 -2.01
CA PHE A 215 -8.27 -7.59 -1.61
C PHE A 215 -9.60 -6.88 -1.30
N ALA A 216 -9.58 -5.66 -0.76
CA ALA A 216 -10.77 -4.85 -0.52
C ALA A 216 -11.44 -4.34 -1.81
N HIS A 217 -10.77 -4.46 -2.94
CA HIS A 217 -11.24 -3.97 -4.24
C HIS A 217 -11.53 -5.09 -5.25
N ILE A 218 -11.52 -6.38 -4.84
CA ILE A 218 -11.77 -7.51 -5.74
C ILE A 218 -13.09 -7.35 -6.52
N GLY A 219 -14.15 -6.92 -5.84
CA GLY A 219 -15.45 -6.68 -6.49
C GLY A 219 -15.39 -5.55 -7.52
N LEU A 220 -14.62 -4.49 -7.24
CA LEU A 220 -14.37 -3.41 -8.21
C LEU A 220 -13.58 -3.93 -9.41
N ILE A 221 -12.50 -4.66 -9.19
CA ILE A 221 -11.69 -5.26 -10.26
C ILE A 221 -12.55 -6.10 -11.17
N ALA A 222 -13.32 -7.05 -10.61
CA ALA A 222 -14.19 -7.93 -11.37
C ALA A 222 -15.28 -7.18 -12.17
N THR A 223 -15.64 -5.96 -11.74
CA THR A 223 -16.63 -5.13 -12.41
C THR A 223 -16.03 -4.30 -13.54
N ILE A 224 -14.86 -3.63 -13.29
CA ILE A 224 -14.27 -2.70 -14.26
C ILE A 224 -13.31 -3.38 -15.24
N LEU A 225 -12.78 -4.56 -14.89
CA LEU A 225 -11.81 -5.35 -15.65
C LEU A 225 -12.19 -6.85 -15.59
N PRO A 226 -13.31 -7.25 -16.22
CA PRO A 226 -13.86 -8.60 -16.03
C PRO A 226 -12.95 -9.73 -16.50
N ASN A 227 -11.99 -9.47 -17.37
CA ASN A 227 -11.03 -10.45 -17.86
C ASN A 227 -9.67 -10.43 -17.13
N ALA A 228 -9.48 -9.53 -16.16
CA ALA A 228 -8.28 -9.51 -15.34
C ALA A 228 -8.15 -10.79 -14.51
N LYS A 229 -6.90 -11.19 -14.24
CA LYS A 229 -6.60 -12.32 -13.36
C LYS A 229 -6.44 -11.82 -11.93
N ILE A 230 -6.99 -12.57 -10.97
CA ILE A 230 -6.85 -12.26 -9.54
C ILE A 230 -6.27 -13.49 -8.84
N ILE A 231 -5.12 -13.32 -8.20
CA ILE A 231 -4.44 -14.37 -7.43
C ILE A 231 -4.45 -13.95 -5.95
N ALA A 232 -5.21 -14.67 -5.14
CA ALA A 232 -5.23 -14.49 -3.70
C ALA A 232 -4.14 -15.34 -3.05
N VAL A 233 -3.19 -14.69 -2.37
CA VAL A 233 -2.08 -15.37 -1.69
C VAL A 233 -2.40 -15.51 -0.21
N SER A 234 -2.46 -16.76 0.27
CA SER A 234 -2.67 -17.08 1.68
C SER A 234 -1.50 -17.89 2.20
N TYR A 235 -1.00 -17.53 3.39
CA TYR A 235 0.09 -18.25 4.05
C TYR A 235 -0.27 -19.70 4.38
N THR A 236 -1.54 -20.02 4.50
CA THR A 236 -2.03 -21.37 4.77
C THR A 236 -1.69 -22.37 3.66
N HIS A 237 -1.51 -21.92 2.43
CA HIS A 237 -1.12 -22.78 1.31
C HIS A 237 0.35 -23.22 1.36
N LEU A 238 1.21 -22.48 2.08
CA LEU A 238 2.64 -22.81 2.23
C LEU A 238 2.91 -23.83 3.36
N ARG A 239 1.96 -24.04 4.28
CA ARG A 239 2.06 -25.03 5.37
C ARG A 239 1.63 -26.44 4.97
N ALA A 240 1.10 -26.65 3.80
CA ALA A 240 0.63 -27.97 3.36
C ALA A 240 1.79 -28.91 2.95
N HIS A 241 3.04 -28.50 3.06
CA HIS A 241 4.23 -29.25 2.64
C HIS A 241 5.34 -29.32 3.71
N GLU A 242 5.07 -28.94 4.97
CA GLU A 242 5.86 -29.29 6.14
C GLU A 242 5.15 -30.42 6.92
#